data_bebd6c4e1309666b2dce1469b7922fdf
#
_entry.id   bebd6c4e1309666b2dce1469b7922fdf
#
_cell.length_a   1.000
_cell.length_b   1.000
_cell.length_c   1.000
_cell.angle_alpha   90.00
_cell.angle_beta   90.00
_cell.angle_gamma   90.00
#
_symmetry.space_group_name_H-M   'P 1'
#
loop_
_entity.id
_entity.type
_entity.pdbx_description
1 polymer ?
#
loop_
_entity_poly.entity_id
_entity_poly.type
_entity_poly.pdbx_seq_one_letter_code
_entity_poly.pdbx_strand_id
1 'polypeptide(L)'
;MAKPIVFFGELLIRLTAPGRELLMQSHGFDVHVGGAEANVAVGLARLGHDTAMVSAVPDNALGRGAVSAIRAHNVDCSNVQARDGRMGLYFLAQGAGLRASEIVYDRLGSSFAHMNAADFDWDILLRDAKMLHLSGITPALGPQSAEAALAAAKAAARMGIPISFDGNYRAMLWERWDSNPRA
;
A
#
# COMPACT_ATOMS: atom_id res chain seq x y z
N MET A 1 11.34 9.37 22.39
CA MET A 1 10.52 8.38 21.67
C MET A 1 11.43 7.62 20.74
N ALA A 2 11.21 6.34 20.50
CA ALA A 2 11.98 5.60 19.51
C ALA A 2 11.65 6.13 18.11
N LYS A 3 12.62 6.04 17.20
CA LYS A 3 12.44 6.51 15.83
C LYS A 3 11.59 5.50 15.04
N PRO A 4 10.51 5.92 14.36
CA PRO A 4 9.64 5.01 13.64
C PRO A 4 10.29 4.45 12.36
N ILE A 5 9.84 3.27 11.94
CA ILE A 5 10.01 2.79 10.58
C ILE A 5 8.87 3.38 9.75
N VAL A 6 9.20 4.12 8.69
CA VAL A 6 8.22 4.76 7.81
C VAL A 6 7.93 3.84 6.61
N PHE A 7 6.66 3.64 6.32
CA PHE A 7 6.17 2.81 5.23
C PHE A 7 5.44 3.68 4.22
N PHE A 8 5.78 3.57 2.95
CA PHE A 8 5.12 4.31 1.89
C PHE A 8 4.51 3.36 0.87
N GLY A 9 3.19 3.31 0.80
CA GLY A 9 2.47 2.43 -0.09
C GLY A 9 0.95 2.60 -0.03
N GLU A 10 0.24 1.88 -0.89
CA GLU A 10 -1.20 1.96 -1.00
C GLU A 10 -1.92 1.13 0.08
N LEU A 11 -2.91 1.75 0.72
CA LEU A 11 -3.92 1.04 1.49
C LEU A 11 -5.01 0.55 0.54
N LEU A 12 -5.35 -0.74 0.63
CA LEU A 12 -6.31 -1.42 -0.23
C LEU A 12 -7.41 -2.07 0.59
N ILE A 13 -8.57 -2.23 0.00
CA ILE A 13 -9.61 -3.13 0.50
C ILE A 13 -9.60 -4.42 -0.30
N ARG A 14 -9.47 -5.55 0.39
CA ARG A 14 -9.65 -6.89 -0.15
C ARG A 14 -11.06 -7.36 0.13
N LEU A 15 -11.74 -7.81 -0.91
CA LEU A 15 -13.04 -8.43 -0.87
C LEU A 15 -12.88 -9.93 -1.15
N THR A 16 -12.98 -10.75 -0.10
CA THR A 16 -12.75 -12.20 -0.20
C THR A 16 -14.08 -12.94 -0.24
N ALA A 17 -14.31 -13.78 -1.26
CA ALA A 17 -15.46 -14.66 -1.27
C ALA A 17 -15.37 -15.66 -0.08
N PRO A 18 -16.47 -15.87 0.67
CA PRO A 18 -16.48 -16.77 1.82
C PRO A 18 -16.08 -18.19 1.46
N GLY A 19 -15.36 -18.85 2.36
CA GLY A 19 -14.98 -20.24 2.20
C GLY A 19 -14.22 -20.51 0.90
N ARG A 20 -14.83 -21.28 0.00
CA ARG A 20 -14.25 -21.67 -1.31
C ARG A 20 -15.15 -21.27 -2.49
N GLU A 21 -16.04 -20.32 -2.28
CA GLU A 21 -16.94 -19.83 -3.32
C GLU A 21 -16.18 -19.09 -4.43
N LEU A 22 -16.73 -19.13 -5.64
CA LEU A 22 -16.29 -18.26 -6.72
C LEU A 22 -16.88 -16.86 -6.52
N LEU A 23 -16.20 -15.83 -7.06
CA LEU A 23 -16.62 -14.44 -6.88
C LEU A 23 -18.10 -14.19 -7.25
N MET A 24 -18.54 -14.73 -8.37
CA MET A 24 -19.91 -14.54 -8.86
C MET A 24 -20.95 -15.54 -8.32
N GLN A 25 -20.53 -16.48 -7.48
CA GLN A 25 -21.42 -17.39 -6.75
C GLN A 25 -21.73 -16.91 -5.34
N SER A 26 -20.91 -15.99 -4.83
CA SER A 26 -21.05 -15.46 -3.48
C SER A 26 -22.12 -14.38 -3.41
N HIS A 27 -22.90 -14.40 -2.35
CA HIS A 27 -23.89 -13.35 -2.03
C HIS A 27 -23.31 -12.22 -1.16
N GLY A 28 -22.04 -12.32 -0.74
CA GLY A 28 -21.36 -11.35 0.09
C GLY A 28 -19.85 -11.56 0.07
N PHE A 29 -19.13 -10.64 0.67
CA PHE A 29 -17.66 -10.69 0.77
C PHE A 29 -17.21 -10.34 2.17
N ASP A 30 -16.18 -11.04 2.64
CA ASP A 30 -15.42 -10.62 3.79
C ASP A 30 -14.51 -9.45 3.42
N VAL A 31 -14.62 -8.37 4.18
CA VAL A 31 -13.88 -7.12 3.94
C VAL A 31 -12.62 -7.09 4.78
N HIS A 32 -11.48 -6.93 4.15
CA HIS A 32 -10.19 -6.79 4.82
C HIS A 32 -9.45 -5.57 4.31
N VAL A 33 -8.76 -4.88 5.20
CA VAL A 33 -7.82 -3.82 4.82
C VAL A 33 -6.42 -4.41 4.74
N GLY A 34 -5.66 -4.01 3.72
CA GLY A 34 -4.29 -4.46 3.52
C GLY A 34 -3.53 -3.49 2.61
N GLY A 35 -2.41 -3.95 2.15
CA GLY A 35 -1.43 -3.26 1.32
C GLY A 35 -0.09 -3.92 1.56
N ALA A 36 0.81 -3.95 0.58
CA ALA A 36 2.09 -4.61 0.76
C ALA A 36 2.85 -4.03 1.96
N GLU A 37 3.07 -2.74 1.94
CA GLU A 37 3.77 -1.99 2.98
C GLU A 37 2.96 -1.93 4.28
N ALA A 38 1.64 -1.77 4.19
CA ALA A 38 0.76 -1.74 5.35
C ALA A 38 0.78 -3.05 6.15
N ASN A 39 0.83 -4.20 5.46
CA ASN A 39 0.92 -5.50 6.13
C ASN A 39 2.24 -5.64 6.90
N VAL A 40 3.34 -5.13 6.35
CA VAL A 40 4.65 -5.12 7.05
C VAL A 40 4.61 -4.15 8.22
N ALA A 41 4.01 -2.96 8.06
CA ALA A 41 3.85 -1.98 9.13
C ALA A 41 3.07 -2.57 10.33
N VAL A 42 1.92 -3.21 10.05
CA VAL A 42 1.11 -3.90 11.08
C VAL A 42 1.89 -5.05 11.74
N GLY A 43 2.59 -5.86 10.95
CA GLY A 43 3.40 -6.95 11.48
C GLY A 43 4.47 -6.47 12.46
N LEU A 44 5.22 -5.42 12.08
CA LEU A 44 6.27 -4.85 12.92
C LEU A 44 5.71 -4.10 14.13
N ALA A 45 4.58 -3.40 13.99
CA ALA A 45 3.91 -2.77 15.13
C ALA A 45 3.50 -3.81 16.20
N ARG A 46 2.98 -4.97 15.76
CA ARG A 46 2.65 -6.08 16.66
C ARG A 46 3.87 -6.74 17.33
N LEU A 47 5.04 -6.60 16.71
CA LEU A 47 6.33 -7.02 17.30
C LEU A 47 6.96 -5.94 18.19
N GLY A 48 6.25 -4.83 18.45
CA GLY A 48 6.69 -3.78 19.37
C GLY A 48 7.58 -2.70 18.73
N HIS A 49 7.63 -2.61 17.41
CA HIS A 49 8.31 -1.52 16.72
C HIS A 49 7.37 -0.32 16.51
N ASP A 50 7.91 0.89 16.62
CA ASP A 50 7.21 2.10 16.18
C ASP A 50 7.15 2.13 14.66
N THR A 51 5.95 2.23 14.10
CA THR A 51 5.70 2.22 12.66
C THR A 51 4.79 3.39 12.27
N ALA A 52 5.07 4.01 11.13
CA ALA A 52 4.28 5.11 10.59
C ALA A 52 3.97 4.86 9.11
N MET A 53 2.71 5.02 8.72
CA MET A 53 2.24 4.83 7.35
C MET A 53 2.09 6.18 6.65
N VAL A 54 2.68 6.31 5.49
CA VAL A 54 2.49 7.40 4.53
C VAL A 54 1.71 6.85 3.35
N SER A 55 0.55 7.40 3.08
CA SER A 55 -0.36 6.92 2.03
C SER A 55 -1.36 8.00 1.62
N ALA A 56 -2.23 7.68 0.67
CA ALA A 56 -3.40 8.48 0.33
C ALA A 56 -4.63 7.56 0.20
N VAL A 57 -5.75 8.01 0.73
CA VAL A 57 -7.03 7.30 0.68
C VAL A 57 -8.14 8.26 0.26
N PRO A 58 -9.28 7.78 -0.29
CA PRO A 58 -10.40 8.66 -0.60
C PRO A 58 -11.02 9.25 0.67
N ASP A 59 -11.47 10.52 0.59
CA ASP A 59 -12.23 11.16 1.68
C ASP A 59 -13.67 10.66 1.71
N ASN A 60 -13.84 9.41 2.08
CA ASN A 60 -15.14 8.78 2.26
C ASN A 60 -15.09 7.70 3.36
N ALA A 61 -16.19 6.99 3.57
CA ALA A 61 -16.30 5.96 4.60
C ALA A 61 -15.29 4.81 4.40
N LEU A 62 -14.94 4.45 3.16
CA LEU A 62 -13.98 3.38 2.87
C LEU A 62 -12.56 3.80 3.28
N GLY A 63 -12.12 5.00 2.89
CA GLY A 63 -10.81 5.53 3.26
C GLY A 63 -10.68 5.69 4.78
N ARG A 64 -11.67 6.29 5.44
CA ARG A 64 -11.68 6.43 6.91
C ARG A 64 -11.66 5.08 7.61
N GLY A 65 -12.41 4.10 7.10
CA GLY A 65 -12.43 2.73 7.63
C GLY A 65 -11.08 2.04 7.48
N ALA A 66 -10.42 2.20 6.32
CA ALA A 66 -9.10 1.64 6.07
C ALA A 66 -8.05 2.21 7.04
N VAL A 67 -8.01 3.53 7.22
CA VAL A 67 -7.12 4.18 8.20
C VAL A 67 -7.39 3.69 9.62
N SER A 68 -8.66 3.58 10.02
CA SER A 68 -9.03 3.10 11.35
C SER A 68 -8.58 1.66 11.59
N ALA A 69 -8.72 0.78 10.59
CA ALA A 69 -8.30 -0.60 10.68
C ALA A 69 -6.78 -0.75 10.90
N ILE A 70 -5.97 0.03 10.19
CA ILE A 70 -4.51 0.01 10.35
C ILE A 70 -4.09 0.63 11.70
N ARG A 71 -4.71 1.75 12.08
CA ARG A 71 -4.47 2.40 13.39
C ARG A 71 -4.78 1.49 14.58
N ALA A 72 -5.78 0.62 14.47
CA ALA A 72 -6.13 -0.35 15.50
C ALA A 72 -4.99 -1.35 15.83
N HIS A 73 -3.97 -1.42 14.97
CA HIS A 73 -2.76 -2.22 15.16
C HIS A 73 -1.56 -1.39 15.65
N ASN A 74 -1.79 -0.19 16.18
CA ASN A 74 -0.75 0.74 16.66
C ASN A 74 0.21 1.27 15.58
N VAL A 75 -0.22 1.30 14.33
CA VAL A 75 0.50 2.01 13.27
C VAL A 75 0.10 3.48 13.31
N ASP A 76 1.07 4.38 13.33
CA ASP A 76 0.80 5.81 13.17
C ASP A 76 0.34 6.10 11.75
N CYS A 77 -0.88 6.60 11.62
CA CYS A 77 -1.51 6.97 10.35
C CYS A 77 -1.70 8.48 10.20
N SER A 78 -0.96 9.30 10.97
CA SER A 78 -1.07 10.77 10.91
C SER A 78 -0.70 11.34 9.53
N ASN A 79 0.12 10.62 8.78
CA ASN A 79 0.58 10.98 7.44
C ASN A 79 -0.19 10.27 6.31
N VAL A 80 -1.35 9.66 6.60
CA VAL A 80 -2.26 9.18 5.57
C VAL A 80 -3.20 10.30 5.16
N GLN A 81 -3.08 10.76 3.93
CA GLN A 81 -3.82 11.89 3.40
C GLN A 81 -5.21 11.45 2.90
N ALA A 82 -6.26 12.19 3.28
CA ALA A 82 -7.57 12.07 2.67
C ALA A 82 -7.63 12.93 1.41
N ARG A 83 -8.08 12.36 0.28
CA ARG A 83 -8.07 12.99 -1.04
C ARG A 83 -9.32 12.64 -1.83
N ASP A 84 -9.56 13.38 -2.90
CA ASP A 84 -10.54 12.98 -3.91
C ASP A 84 -10.13 11.66 -4.58
N GLY A 85 -11.13 10.93 -5.07
CA GLY A 85 -10.90 9.70 -5.82
C GLY A 85 -11.59 8.48 -5.22
N ARG A 86 -11.02 7.33 -5.50
CA ARG A 86 -11.59 6.03 -5.08
C ARG A 86 -10.60 5.19 -4.28
N MET A 87 -11.14 4.26 -3.51
CA MET A 87 -10.33 3.23 -2.85
C MET A 87 -9.87 2.19 -3.87
N GLY A 88 -8.60 1.79 -3.76
CA GLY A 88 -8.10 0.63 -4.49
C GLY A 88 -8.69 -0.65 -3.89
N LEU A 89 -9.23 -1.53 -4.76
CA LEU A 89 -9.85 -2.78 -4.35
C LEU A 89 -9.16 -3.97 -5.05
N TYR A 90 -9.29 -5.13 -4.45
CA TYR A 90 -9.15 -6.39 -5.17
C TYR A 90 -10.08 -7.45 -4.61
N PHE A 91 -10.51 -8.35 -5.49
CA PHE A 91 -11.36 -9.47 -5.15
C PHE A 91 -10.52 -10.75 -5.10
N LEU A 92 -10.83 -11.61 -4.15
CA LEU A 92 -10.14 -12.89 -3.97
C LEU A 92 -11.15 -14.03 -3.85
N ALA A 93 -11.08 -14.98 -4.78
CA ALA A 93 -11.64 -16.32 -4.58
C ALA A 93 -10.51 -17.27 -4.15
N GLN A 94 -10.66 -17.89 -2.99
CA GLN A 94 -9.66 -18.84 -2.49
C GLN A 94 -9.62 -20.12 -3.34
N GLY A 95 -8.41 -20.62 -3.54
CA GLY A 95 -8.19 -21.89 -4.21
C GLY A 95 -8.83 -23.05 -3.47
N ALA A 96 -9.20 -24.10 -4.21
CA ALA A 96 -9.80 -25.30 -3.64
C ALA A 96 -9.31 -26.56 -4.40
N GLY A 97 -8.63 -27.45 -3.71
CA GLY A 97 -8.05 -28.64 -4.34
C GLY A 97 -7.06 -28.25 -5.45
N LEU A 98 -7.36 -28.63 -6.69
CA LEU A 98 -6.53 -28.30 -7.86
C LEU A 98 -6.82 -26.92 -8.46
N ARG A 99 -7.86 -26.23 -8.02
CA ARG A 99 -8.19 -24.89 -8.48
C ARG A 99 -7.30 -23.88 -7.76
N ALA A 100 -6.54 -23.10 -8.51
CA ALA A 100 -5.77 -21.99 -7.97
C ALA A 100 -6.67 -20.88 -7.42
N SER A 101 -6.13 -20.02 -6.55
CA SER A 101 -6.80 -18.79 -6.14
C SER A 101 -6.92 -17.83 -7.33
N GLU A 102 -8.03 -17.13 -7.43
CA GLU A 102 -8.29 -16.10 -8.42
C GLU A 102 -8.26 -14.72 -7.76
N ILE A 103 -7.52 -13.81 -8.37
CA ILE A 103 -7.42 -12.42 -7.91
C ILE A 103 -7.80 -11.49 -9.05
N VAL A 104 -8.79 -10.63 -8.80
CA VAL A 104 -9.21 -9.58 -9.72
C VAL A 104 -8.90 -8.22 -9.10
N TYR A 105 -8.01 -7.45 -9.74
CA TYR A 105 -7.64 -6.11 -9.27
C TYR A 105 -8.58 -5.05 -9.85
N ASP A 106 -9.07 -4.19 -8.98
CA ASP A 106 -9.80 -2.96 -9.30
C ASP A 106 -9.20 -1.79 -8.53
N ARG A 107 -7.97 -1.41 -8.89
CA ARG A 107 -7.19 -0.37 -8.20
C ARG A 107 -6.68 0.76 -9.10
N LEU A 108 -7.01 0.71 -10.39
CA LEU A 108 -6.67 1.79 -11.30
C LEU A 108 -7.37 3.09 -10.89
N GLY A 109 -6.65 4.19 -10.96
CA GLY A 109 -7.22 5.47 -10.60
C GLY A 109 -7.61 5.60 -9.12
N SER A 110 -6.98 4.83 -8.23
CA SER A 110 -7.15 5.02 -6.80
C SER A 110 -6.56 6.37 -6.36
N SER A 111 -7.05 6.90 -5.24
CA SER A 111 -6.52 8.14 -4.65
C SER A 111 -5.01 8.10 -4.44
N PHE A 112 -4.47 6.91 -4.12
CA PHE A 112 -3.03 6.71 -4.00
C PHE A 112 -2.33 6.75 -5.37
N ALA A 113 -2.87 6.10 -6.38
CA ALA A 113 -2.26 6.05 -7.71
C ALA A 113 -2.20 7.43 -8.41
N HIS A 114 -3.09 8.35 -8.04
CA HIS A 114 -3.17 9.72 -8.57
C HIS A 114 -2.42 10.78 -7.72
N MET A 115 -1.72 10.38 -6.66
CA MET A 115 -0.93 11.34 -5.88
C MET A 115 0.29 11.82 -6.67
N ASN A 116 0.72 13.05 -6.39
CA ASN A 116 1.94 13.60 -6.95
C ASN A 116 3.09 13.53 -5.94
N ALA A 117 4.34 13.47 -6.43
CA ALA A 117 5.52 13.47 -5.56
C ALA A 117 5.59 14.73 -4.67
N ALA A 118 5.08 15.87 -5.17
CA ALA A 118 5.04 17.14 -4.45
C ALA A 118 4.00 17.19 -3.31
N ASP A 119 3.11 16.21 -3.21
CA ASP A 119 2.11 16.13 -2.15
C ASP A 119 2.72 15.73 -0.79
N PHE A 120 3.98 15.27 -0.81
CA PHE A 120 4.67 14.77 0.37
C PHE A 120 5.96 15.56 0.62
N ASP A 121 6.06 16.19 1.78
CA ASP A 121 7.32 16.75 2.26
C ASP A 121 8.16 15.65 2.92
N TRP A 122 8.98 14.99 2.10
CA TRP A 122 9.80 13.87 2.55
C TRP A 122 10.83 14.25 3.59
N ASP A 123 11.30 15.51 3.62
CA ASP A 123 12.26 15.97 4.63
C ASP A 123 11.61 16.08 6.01
N ILE A 124 10.32 16.42 6.05
CA ILE A 124 9.52 16.40 7.28
C ILE A 124 9.15 14.97 7.67
N LEU A 125 8.64 14.18 6.71
CA LEU A 125 8.13 12.83 6.96
C LEU A 125 9.22 11.86 7.42
N LEU A 126 10.47 12.08 6.99
CA LEU A 126 11.60 11.20 7.31
C LEU A 126 12.52 11.75 8.39
N ARG A 127 12.32 12.99 8.90
CA ARG A 127 13.21 13.65 9.84
C ARG A 127 13.66 12.78 11.01
N ASP A 128 12.73 12.06 11.60
CA ASP A 128 12.96 11.19 12.75
C ASP A 128 12.84 9.70 12.40
N ALA A 129 12.89 9.34 11.11
CA ALA A 129 12.74 7.97 10.69
C ALA A 129 13.99 7.14 11.01
N LYS A 130 13.78 5.91 11.46
CA LYS A 130 14.82 4.89 11.61
C LYS A 130 15.15 4.22 10.28
N MET A 131 14.13 4.07 9.43
CA MET A 131 14.21 3.37 8.15
C MET A 131 13.01 3.78 7.28
N LEU A 132 13.18 3.79 5.96
CA LEU A 132 12.10 3.86 4.99
C LEU A 132 11.88 2.47 4.38
N HIS A 133 10.63 1.99 4.35
CA HIS A 133 10.25 0.75 3.65
C HIS A 133 9.39 1.06 2.44
N LEU A 134 9.77 0.50 1.29
CA LEU A 134 9.10 0.62 -0.01
C LEU A 134 8.94 -0.76 -0.64
N SER A 135 8.02 -0.89 -1.58
CA SER A 135 7.97 -2.06 -2.46
C SER A 135 7.83 -1.70 -3.94
N GLY A 136 8.13 -2.65 -4.80
CA GLY A 136 7.97 -2.53 -6.26
C GLY A 136 6.52 -2.44 -6.73
N ILE A 137 5.54 -2.61 -5.84
CA ILE A 137 4.12 -2.37 -6.16
C ILE A 137 3.86 -0.89 -6.38
N THR A 138 4.38 -0.02 -5.51
CA THR A 138 4.13 1.42 -5.61
C THR A 138 4.53 2.00 -6.96
N PRO A 139 5.76 1.82 -7.48
CA PRO A 139 6.09 2.31 -8.83
C PRO A 139 5.30 1.61 -9.94
N ALA A 140 4.87 0.36 -9.76
CA ALA A 140 4.12 -0.37 -10.77
C ALA A 140 2.69 0.18 -10.99
N LEU A 141 2.17 1.04 -10.10
CA LEU A 141 0.83 1.62 -10.23
C LEU A 141 0.73 2.71 -11.30
N GLY A 142 1.83 3.34 -11.65
CA GLY A 142 1.87 4.37 -12.69
C GLY A 142 2.99 5.40 -12.49
N PRO A 143 3.17 6.33 -13.45
CA PRO A 143 4.25 7.31 -13.42
C PRO A 143 4.26 8.17 -12.16
N GLN A 144 3.11 8.66 -11.72
CA GLN A 144 3.00 9.54 -10.56
C GLN A 144 3.44 8.84 -9.26
N SER A 145 2.98 7.61 -9.04
CA SER A 145 3.39 6.82 -7.86
C SER A 145 4.84 6.37 -7.95
N ALA A 146 5.39 6.16 -9.15
CA ALA A 146 6.81 5.89 -9.36
C ALA A 146 7.67 7.11 -9.00
N GLU A 147 7.27 8.31 -9.45
CA GLU A 147 7.96 9.56 -9.09
C GLU A 147 7.94 9.81 -7.58
N ALA A 148 6.79 9.57 -6.93
CA ALA A 148 6.68 9.72 -5.49
C ALA A 148 7.57 8.72 -4.71
N ALA A 149 7.61 7.46 -5.15
CA ALA A 149 8.50 6.45 -4.56
C ALA A 149 9.98 6.81 -4.75
N LEU A 150 10.35 7.31 -5.92
CA LEU A 150 11.70 7.76 -6.22
C LEU A 150 12.08 9.00 -5.39
N ALA A 151 11.14 9.95 -5.21
CA ALA A 151 11.35 11.13 -4.35
C ALA A 151 11.59 10.72 -2.90
N ALA A 152 10.78 9.78 -2.36
CA ALA A 152 10.96 9.22 -1.03
C ALA A 152 12.35 8.58 -0.86
N ALA A 153 12.74 7.73 -1.81
CA ALA A 153 14.03 7.04 -1.78
C ALA A 153 15.22 8.03 -1.86
N LYS A 154 15.14 9.05 -2.74
CA LYS A 154 16.16 10.09 -2.85
C LYS A 154 16.29 10.91 -1.55
N ALA A 155 15.17 11.26 -0.91
CA ALA A 155 15.18 11.96 0.35
C ALA A 155 15.82 11.12 1.47
N ALA A 156 15.43 9.84 1.59
CA ALA A 156 16.02 8.93 2.56
C ALA A 156 17.54 8.78 2.35
N ALA A 157 17.99 8.60 1.11
CA ALA A 157 19.42 8.49 0.78
C ALA A 157 20.19 9.78 1.13
N ARG A 158 19.63 10.97 0.81
CA ARG A 158 20.22 12.26 1.16
C ARG A 158 20.36 12.44 2.66
N MET A 159 19.40 11.95 3.43
CA MET A 159 19.37 12.06 4.90
C MET A 159 20.14 10.92 5.60
N GLY A 160 20.74 9.98 4.84
CA GLY A 160 21.44 8.84 5.41
C GLY A 160 20.51 7.82 6.11
N ILE A 161 19.23 7.79 5.75
CA ILE A 161 18.24 6.88 6.32
C ILE A 161 18.27 5.57 5.53
N PRO A 162 18.42 4.41 6.19
CA PRO A 162 18.39 3.11 5.53
C PRO A 162 17.06 2.88 4.80
N ILE A 163 17.14 2.24 3.63
CA ILE A 163 15.98 1.86 2.83
C ILE A 163 15.84 0.34 2.80
N SER A 164 14.67 -0.16 3.15
CA SER A 164 14.24 -1.54 2.92
C SER A 164 13.34 -1.57 1.69
N PHE A 165 13.66 -2.42 0.72
CA PHE A 165 12.90 -2.54 -0.52
C PHE A 165 12.51 -3.99 -0.79
N ASP A 166 11.19 -4.24 -0.92
CA ASP A 166 10.65 -5.51 -1.40
C ASP A 166 10.41 -5.41 -2.90
N GLY A 167 11.08 -6.23 -3.71
CA GLY A 167 10.88 -6.26 -5.16
C GLY A 167 9.44 -6.50 -5.58
N ASN A 168 8.72 -7.33 -4.83
CA ASN A 168 7.27 -7.59 -4.91
C ASN A 168 6.68 -7.55 -6.33
N TYR A 169 7.41 -8.17 -7.28
CA TYR A 169 7.10 -8.13 -8.70
C TYR A 169 5.73 -8.73 -9.01
N ARG A 170 4.94 -8.00 -9.77
CA ARG A 170 3.63 -8.42 -10.28
C ARG A 170 3.57 -8.16 -11.77
N ALA A 171 3.77 -9.21 -12.60
CA ALA A 171 3.80 -9.10 -14.06
C ALA A 171 2.63 -8.27 -14.61
N MET A 172 1.40 -8.56 -14.20
CA MET A 172 0.19 -7.83 -14.63
C MET A 172 0.21 -6.32 -14.40
N LEU A 173 0.94 -5.83 -13.41
CA LEU A 173 1.06 -4.39 -13.15
C LEU A 173 2.16 -3.76 -14.00
N TRP A 174 3.24 -4.50 -14.28
CA TRP A 174 4.38 -4.03 -15.05
C TRP A 174 4.18 -4.09 -16.56
N GLU A 175 3.21 -4.87 -17.06
CA GLU A 175 2.86 -4.93 -18.49
C GLU A 175 2.56 -3.56 -19.12
N ARG A 176 2.14 -2.59 -18.31
CA ARG A 176 1.87 -1.21 -18.73
C ARG A 176 3.13 -0.38 -18.94
N TRP A 177 4.27 -0.86 -18.51
CA TRP A 177 5.58 -0.23 -18.60
C TRP A 177 6.43 -0.88 -19.70
N ASP A 178 5.82 -1.24 -20.85
CA ASP A 178 6.50 -1.93 -21.96
C ASP A 178 7.25 -3.20 -21.53
N SER A 179 6.74 -3.89 -20.56
CA SER A 179 7.22 -5.18 -20.06
C SER A 179 8.69 -5.21 -19.60
N ASN A 180 9.35 -4.06 -19.49
CA ASN A 180 10.76 -4.00 -19.10
C ASN A 180 10.94 -3.39 -17.69
N PRO A 181 11.07 -4.19 -16.63
CA PRO A 181 11.33 -3.68 -15.29
C PRO A 181 12.73 -3.03 -15.12
N ARG A 182 13.51 -2.95 -16.19
CA ARG A 182 14.85 -2.32 -16.22
C ARG A 182 14.87 -1.00 -17.00
N ALA A 183 13.72 -0.57 -17.53
CA ALA A 183 13.58 0.72 -18.21
C ALA A 183 13.46 1.89 -17.23
#